data_03f538f1e24ee3f559124000cc1b30bf
#
_entry.id   03f538f1e24ee3f559124000cc1b30bf
#
_cell.length_a   1.000
_cell.length_b   1.000
_cell.length_c   1.000
_cell.angle_alpha   90.00
_cell.angle_beta   90.00
_cell.angle_gamma   90.00
#
_symmetry.space_group_name_H-M   'P 1'
#
loop_
_entity.id
_entity.type
_entity.pdbx_description
1 polymer ?
#
loop_
_entity_poly.entity_id
_entity_poly.type
_entity_poly.pdbx_seq_one_letter_code
_entity_poly.pdbx_strand_id
1 'polypeptide(L)'
;FLLSTDMAKTIYHDYAENMPILDYHCHINPQEIYEDRKFENITQVWLGGDHYKWRQMRSNGVDEKYITGDGTDREKFQAWAETMPKLIGNPLYHWSHLELRRYFGYEGYLNGDTAEEVWNLCNAKLQEDSMTVRNLIKQSNVTLICTTDDPVDSLEWHKKLAEDTTFDVQVLPAWRPDKAMNVEKPTFAAYMDQLSKVSGVEVKDFASLKEALKNRMDFFTSMKCCVSDHALEYVMYVPATEDEVNAIIAKGLKGEAISREEELKYKTEFMLFV
;
A
#
# COMPACT_ATOMS: atom_id res chain seq x y z
N PHE A 1 -2.67 4.83 -25.45
CA PHE A 1 -2.63 6.27 -25.22
C PHE A 1 -1.38 6.61 -24.38
N LEU A 2 -1.01 7.85 -24.17
CA LEU A 2 0.23 8.37 -23.54
C LEU A 2 1.51 8.23 -24.39
N LEU A 3 1.57 7.41 -25.44
CA LEU A 3 2.70 7.32 -26.35
C LEU A 3 2.56 8.41 -27.44
N SER A 4 2.86 9.65 -27.10
CA SER A 4 2.58 10.83 -27.94
C SER A 4 3.67 11.13 -28.99
N THR A 5 4.85 10.52 -28.87
CA THR A 5 5.97 10.71 -29.83
C THR A 5 6.41 9.38 -30.42
N ASP A 6 7.04 9.43 -31.60
CA ASP A 6 7.55 8.20 -32.23
C ASP A 6 8.67 7.56 -31.40
N MET A 7 9.50 8.37 -30.74
CA MET A 7 10.51 7.87 -29.81
C MET A 7 9.86 7.13 -28.63
N ALA A 8 8.77 7.65 -28.03
CA ALA A 8 8.05 6.99 -26.95
C ALA A 8 7.47 5.65 -27.40
N LYS A 9 6.90 5.59 -28.62
CA LYS A 9 6.38 4.34 -29.22
C LYS A 9 7.51 3.33 -29.42
N THR A 10 8.65 3.74 -30.00
CA THR A 10 9.81 2.88 -30.21
C THR A 10 10.33 2.32 -28.90
N ILE A 11 10.57 3.18 -27.88
CA ILE A 11 11.08 2.72 -26.58
C ILE A 11 10.10 1.74 -25.93
N TYR A 12 8.80 2.02 -25.99
CA TYR A 12 7.80 1.15 -25.37
C TYR A 12 7.70 -0.19 -26.12
N HIS A 13 7.40 -0.19 -27.42
CA HIS A 13 7.11 -1.41 -28.16
C HIS A 13 8.34 -2.28 -28.40
N ASP A 14 9.50 -1.67 -28.66
CA ASP A 14 10.70 -2.43 -29.01
C ASP A 14 11.48 -2.93 -27.76
N TYR A 15 11.29 -2.26 -26.60
CA TYR A 15 12.11 -2.56 -25.41
C TYR A 15 11.28 -2.80 -24.13
N ALA A 16 10.28 -1.98 -23.81
CA ALA A 16 9.68 -2.01 -22.48
C ALA A 16 8.44 -2.92 -22.36
N GLU A 17 7.63 -3.07 -23.42
CA GLU A 17 6.32 -3.72 -23.39
C GLU A 17 6.35 -5.16 -22.85
N ASN A 18 7.39 -5.91 -23.18
CA ASN A 18 7.55 -7.31 -22.80
C ASN A 18 8.48 -7.54 -21.60
N MET A 19 8.99 -6.47 -20.99
CA MET A 19 9.84 -6.61 -19.82
C MET A 19 9.03 -7.05 -18.61
N PRO A 20 9.57 -7.94 -17.76
CA PRO A 20 8.91 -8.31 -16.52
C PRO A 20 8.86 -7.12 -15.56
N ILE A 21 7.77 -7.05 -14.79
CA ILE A 21 7.59 -6.01 -13.78
C ILE A 21 8.19 -6.48 -12.46
N LEU A 22 9.05 -5.64 -11.89
CA LEU A 22 9.49 -5.72 -10.50
C LEU A 22 8.71 -4.66 -9.73
N ASP A 23 7.64 -5.07 -9.05
CA ASP A 23 6.80 -4.19 -8.26
C ASP A 23 7.42 -4.00 -6.88
N TYR A 24 8.31 -3.03 -6.76
CA TYR A 24 9.07 -2.75 -5.53
C TYR A 24 8.25 -2.00 -4.46
N HIS A 25 7.02 -1.63 -4.75
CA HIS A 25 6.11 -0.99 -3.80
C HIS A 25 4.66 -1.25 -4.17
N CYS A 26 3.96 -2.05 -3.37
CA CYS A 26 2.52 -2.26 -3.50
C CYS A 26 1.84 -2.40 -2.13
N HIS A 27 0.50 -2.39 -2.14
CA HIS A 27 -0.34 -2.59 -0.96
C HIS A 27 -1.19 -3.86 -1.06
N ILE A 28 -0.81 -4.81 -1.91
CA ILE A 28 -1.50 -6.10 -2.00
C ILE A 28 -1.28 -6.88 -0.71
N ASN A 29 -2.37 -7.41 -0.14
CA ASN A 29 -2.29 -8.23 1.07
C ASN A 29 -1.67 -9.60 0.74
N PRO A 30 -0.53 -9.98 1.32
CA PRO A 30 0.11 -11.26 1.06
C PRO A 30 -0.76 -12.47 1.43
N GLN A 31 -1.70 -12.33 2.36
CA GLN A 31 -2.69 -13.37 2.66
C GLN A 31 -3.59 -13.64 1.46
N GLU A 32 -4.09 -12.59 0.80
CA GLU A 32 -4.94 -12.73 -0.40
C GLU A 32 -4.19 -13.42 -1.56
N ILE A 33 -2.87 -13.17 -1.67
CA ILE A 33 -2.02 -13.87 -2.65
C ILE A 33 -1.88 -15.35 -2.27
N TYR A 34 -1.62 -15.65 -0.99
CA TYR A 34 -1.44 -17.04 -0.54
C TYR A 34 -2.72 -17.85 -0.71
N GLU A 35 -3.87 -17.30 -0.30
CA GLU A 35 -5.19 -17.92 -0.40
C GLU A 35 -5.74 -17.94 -1.83
N ASP A 36 -5.07 -17.26 -2.76
CA ASP A 36 -5.50 -17.08 -4.16
C ASP A 36 -6.95 -16.60 -4.26
N ARG A 37 -7.25 -15.52 -3.53
CA ARG A 37 -8.60 -14.96 -3.38
C ARG A 37 -9.27 -14.73 -4.73
N LYS A 38 -10.56 -15.03 -4.80
CA LYS A 38 -11.47 -14.68 -5.89
C LYS A 38 -12.40 -13.57 -5.41
N PHE A 39 -12.58 -12.53 -6.22
CA PHE A 39 -13.46 -11.41 -5.89
C PHE A 39 -14.88 -11.66 -6.40
N GLU A 40 -15.88 -11.27 -5.62
CA GLU A 40 -17.28 -11.41 -6.00
C GLU A 40 -17.71 -10.37 -7.03
N ASN A 41 -17.13 -9.15 -6.94
CA ASN A 41 -17.48 -8.03 -7.81
C ASN A 41 -16.33 -7.01 -7.91
N ILE A 42 -16.45 -6.11 -8.89
CA ILE A 42 -15.44 -5.08 -9.20
C ILE A 42 -15.28 -4.04 -8.09
N THR A 43 -16.29 -3.80 -7.24
CA THR A 43 -16.17 -2.89 -6.10
C THR A 43 -15.15 -3.43 -5.10
N GLN A 44 -15.16 -4.72 -4.82
CA GLN A 44 -14.19 -5.34 -3.92
C GLN A 44 -12.76 -5.20 -4.46
N VAL A 45 -12.57 -5.30 -5.78
CA VAL A 45 -11.27 -5.09 -6.42
C VAL A 45 -10.82 -3.64 -6.34
N TRP A 46 -11.70 -2.69 -6.67
CA TRP A 46 -11.32 -1.29 -6.86
C TRP A 46 -11.47 -0.42 -5.62
N LEU A 47 -12.48 -0.69 -4.80
CA LEU A 47 -12.83 0.16 -3.66
C LEU A 47 -12.66 -0.52 -2.31
N GLY A 48 -12.18 -1.78 -2.30
CA GLY A 48 -12.00 -2.53 -1.06
C GLY A 48 -10.88 -1.97 -0.16
N GLY A 49 -9.86 -1.33 -0.74
CA GLY A 49 -8.72 -0.79 0.00
C GLY A 49 -8.05 0.43 -0.63
N ASP A 50 -8.53 0.90 -1.78
CA ASP A 50 -7.88 2.00 -2.52
C ASP A 50 -8.31 3.37 -1.98
N HIS A 51 -7.55 3.87 -1.01
CA HIS A 51 -7.79 5.18 -0.41
C HIS A 51 -7.58 6.36 -1.38
N TYR A 52 -6.91 6.17 -2.51
CA TYR A 52 -6.80 7.19 -3.56
C TYR A 52 -8.12 7.37 -4.30
N LYS A 53 -8.79 6.27 -4.67
CA LYS A 53 -10.15 6.32 -5.24
C LYS A 53 -11.14 6.94 -4.26
N TRP A 54 -11.10 6.53 -2.97
CA TRP A 54 -11.94 7.13 -1.92
C TRP A 54 -11.73 8.64 -1.80
N ARG A 55 -10.49 9.11 -1.87
CA ARG A 55 -10.15 10.53 -1.81
C ARG A 55 -10.78 11.31 -2.97
N GLN A 56 -10.74 10.75 -4.19
CA GLN A 56 -11.35 11.39 -5.35
C GLN A 56 -12.88 11.45 -5.23
N MET A 57 -13.51 10.40 -4.73
CA MET A 57 -14.94 10.39 -4.46
C MET A 57 -15.32 11.47 -3.42
N ARG A 58 -14.56 11.59 -2.32
CA ARG A 58 -14.76 12.64 -1.31
C ARG A 58 -14.57 14.04 -1.89
N SER A 59 -13.52 14.26 -2.67
CA SER A 59 -13.27 15.55 -3.34
C SER A 59 -14.38 15.93 -4.31
N ASN A 60 -15.13 14.95 -4.78
CA ASN A 60 -16.25 15.11 -5.69
C ASN A 60 -17.60 15.28 -4.96
N GLY A 61 -17.59 15.29 -3.62
CA GLY A 61 -18.79 15.46 -2.78
C GLY A 61 -19.67 14.21 -2.69
N VAL A 62 -19.11 13.02 -2.95
CA VAL A 62 -19.81 11.75 -2.73
C VAL A 62 -20.01 11.53 -1.23
N ASP A 63 -21.21 11.15 -0.82
CA ASP A 63 -21.51 10.81 0.56
C ASP A 63 -20.68 9.60 1.03
N GLU A 64 -20.18 9.66 2.28
CA GLU A 64 -19.31 8.62 2.84
C GLU A 64 -19.98 7.24 2.89
N LYS A 65 -21.32 7.20 2.92
CA LYS A 65 -22.10 5.97 2.79
C LYS A 65 -21.70 5.16 1.56
N TYR A 66 -21.42 5.84 0.43
CA TYR A 66 -21.07 5.23 -0.85
C TYR A 66 -19.58 5.09 -1.08
N ILE A 67 -18.75 5.38 -0.07
CA ILE A 67 -17.29 5.25 -0.13
C ILE A 67 -16.84 4.12 0.78
N THR A 68 -16.80 4.35 2.10
CA THR A 68 -16.40 3.36 3.10
C THR A 68 -17.55 2.96 4.04
N GLY A 69 -18.72 3.61 3.94
CA GLY A 69 -19.88 3.33 4.75
C GLY A 69 -20.67 2.09 4.31
N ASP A 70 -21.95 2.04 4.68
CA ASP A 70 -22.84 0.87 4.56
C ASP A 70 -23.60 0.76 3.23
N GLY A 71 -23.30 1.59 2.25
CA GLY A 71 -23.81 1.44 0.89
C GLY A 71 -23.42 0.08 0.29
N THR A 72 -24.31 -0.47 -0.54
CA THR A 72 -24.03 -1.74 -1.25
C THR A 72 -22.87 -1.58 -2.23
N ASP A 73 -22.20 -2.66 -2.57
CA ASP A 73 -21.11 -2.66 -3.56
C ASP A 73 -21.55 -2.08 -4.91
N ARG A 74 -22.80 -2.36 -5.32
CA ARG A 74 -23.34 -1.79 -6.57
C ARG A 74 -23.53 -0.27 -6.49
N GLU A 75 -24.00 0.26 -5.36
CA GLU A 75 -24.16 1.71 -5.14
C GLU A 75 -22.78 2.41 -5.09
N LYS A 76 -21.81 1.80 -4.43
CA LYS A 76 -20.44 2.31 -4.39
C LYS A 76 -19.81 2.35 -5.79
N PHE A 77 -20.03 1.30 -6.60
CA PHE A 77 -19.55 1.28 -7.98
C PHE A 77 -20.21 2.36 -8.83
N GLN A 78 -21.52 2.58 -8.68
CA GLN A 78 -22.24 3.67 -9.36
C GLN A 78 -21.62 5.03 -9.04
N ALA A 79 -21.41 5.31 -7.74
CA ALA A 79 -20.81 6.55 -7.31
C ALA A 79 -19.39 6.74 -7.84
N TRP A 80 -18.60 5.67 -7.94
CA TRP A 80 -17.27 5.72 -8.59
C TRP A 80 -17.41 6.00 -10.09
N ALA A 81 -18.31 5.32 -10.79
CA ALA A 81 -18.53 5.54 -12.21
C ALA A 81 -18.96 6.99 -12.52
N GLU A 82 -19.80 7.60 -11.70
CA GLU A 82 -20.20 9.00 -11.81
C GLU A 82 -19.06 9.98 -11.46
N THR A 83 -18.09 9.54 -10.68
CA THR A 83 -16.88 10.30 -10.36
C THR A 83 -15.89 10.31 -11.53
N MET A 84 -15.80 9.25 -12.27
CA MET A 84 -14.81 9.05 -13.35
C MET A 84 -14.71 10.22 -14.34
N PRO A 85 -15.80 10.73 -14.95
CA PRO A 85 -15.72 11.83 -15.91
C PRO A 85 -15.17 13.15 -15.33
N LYS A 86 -15.16 13.28 -14.01
CA LYS A 86 -14.71 14.47 -13.29
C LYS A 86 -13.22 14.43 -12.92
N LEU A 87 -12.55 13.31 -13.17
CA LEU A 87 -11.12 13.09 -12.87
C LEU A 87 -10.21 13.69 -13.95
N ILE A 88 -10.46 14.93 -14.37
CA ILE A 88 -9.69 15.60 -15.41
C ILE A 88 -8.25 15.82 -14.95
N GLY A 89 -7.29 15.28 -15.71
CA GLY A 89 -5.86 15.38 -15.40
C GLY A 89 -5.39 14.44 -14.27
N ASN A 90 -6.26 13.64 -13.68
CA ASN A 90 -5.90 12.67 -12.66
C ASN A 90 -5.53 11.31 -13.30
N PRO A 91 -4.39 10.69 -12.92
CA PRO A 91 -3.97 9.40 -13.47
C PRO A 91 -4.99 8.27 -13.27
N LEU A 92 -5.80 8.29 -12.21
CA LEU A 92 -6.82 7.26 -11.93
C LEU A 92 -7.83 7.12 -13.08
N TYR A 93 -8.11 8.21 -13.83
CA TYR A 93 -8.94 8.13 -15.03
C TYR A 93 -8.33 7.19 -16.07
N HIS A 94 -7.05 7.35 -16.35
CA HIS A 94 -6.34 6.54 -17.33
C HIS A 94 -6.14 5.12 -16.83
N TRP A 95 -5.76 4.94 -15.57
CA TRP A 95 -5.49 3.63 -14.99
C TRP A 95 -6.74 2.77 -14.96
N SER A 96 -7.86 3.30 -14.50
CA SER A 96 -9.12 2.55 -14.47
C SER A 96 -9.56 2.09 -15.86
N HIS A 97 -9.46 2.96 -16.88
CA HIS A 97 -9.78 2.57 -18.26
C HIS A 97 -8.77 1.58 -18.85
N LEU A 98 -7.49 1.68 -18.46
CA LEU A 98 -6.47 0.71 -18.87
C LEU A 98 -6.73 -0.67 -18.26
N GLU A 99 -7.12 -0.72 -16.98
CA GLU A 99 -7.53 -1.95 -16.30
C GLU A 99 -8.77 -2.57 -16.94
N LEU A 100 -9.79 -1.77 -17.21
CA LEU A 100 -10.99 -2.24 -17.91
C LEU A 100 -10.66 -2.88 -19.28
N ARG A 101 -9.77 -2.26 -20.04
CA ARG A 101 -9.34 -2.78 -21.33
C ARG A 101 -8.52 -4.06 -21.19
N ARG A 102 -7.50 -4.07 -20.33
CA ARG A 102 -6.54 -5.17 -20.23
C ARG A 102 -7.13 -6.42 -19.62
N TYR A 103 -7.88 -6.27 -18.53
CA TYR A 103 -8.36 -7.42 -17.75
C TYR A 103 -9.80 -7.81 -18.09
N PHE A 104 -10.61 -6.84 -18.51
CA PHE A 104 -12.04 -7.07 -18.75
C PHE A 104 -12.45 -6.96 -20.23
N GLY A 105 -11.56 -6.48 -21.10
CA GLY A 105 -11.85 -6.34 -22.53
C GLY A 105 -12.86 -5.23 -22.87
N TYR A 106 -13.05 -4.26 -21.95
CA TYR A 106 -13.94 -3.13 -22.17
C TYR A 106 -13.20 -1.93 -22.73
N GLU A 107 -13.53 -1.49 -23.92
CA GLU A 107 -12.88 -0.37 -24.62
C GLU A 107 -13.64 0.95 -24.55
N GLY A 108 -14.82 0.96 -23.92
CA GLY A 108 -15.63 2.15 -23.72
C GLY A 108 -15.13 3.05 -22.59
N TYR A 109 -15.91 4.06 -22.28
CA TYR A 109 -15.64 4.98 -21.17
C TYR A 109 -16.59 4.68 -20.01
N LEU A 110 -16.03 4.58 -18.80
CA LEU A 110 -16.82 4.41 -17.58
C LEU A 110 -17.39 5.76 -17.14
N ASN A 111 -18.71 5.81 -17.01
CA ASN A 111 -19.45 6.94 -16.45
C ASN A 111 -20.77 6.42 -15.82
N GLY A 112 -21.60 7.31 -15.30
CA GLY A 112 -22.86 6.93 -14.65
C GLY A 112 -23.84 6.16 -15.58
N ASP A 113 -23.83 6.45 -16.89
CA ASP A 113 -24.73 5.82 -17.84
C ASP A 113 -24.25 4.42 -18.26
N THR A 114 -22.92 4.21 -18.29
CA THR A 114 -22.31 2.91 -18.66
C THR A 114 -22.04 2.02 -17.44
N ALA A 115 -22.30 2.49 -16.23
CA ALA A 115 -21.99 1.77 -14.99
C ALA A 115 -22.63 0.38 -14.93
N GLU A 116 -23.87 0.21 -15.37
CA GLU A 116 -24.57 -1.08 -15.36
C GLU A 116 -23.92 -2.10 -16.32
N GLU A 117 -23.61 -1.65 -17.52
CA GLU A 117 -22.92 -2.49 -18.52
C GLU A 117 -21.57 -2.97 -17.99
N VAL A 118 -20.75 -2.04 -17.48
CA VAL A 118 -19.40 -2.35 -16.96
C VAL A 118 -19.48 -3.24 -15.72
N TRP A 119 -20.44 -2.99 -14.82
CA TRP A 119 -20.68 -3.82 -13.64
C TRP A 119 -20.96 -5.28 -14.03
N ASN A 120 -21.88 -5.49 -14.94
CA ASN A 120 -22.27 -6.84 -15.38
C ASN A 120 -21.11 -7.56 -16.09
N LEU A 121 -20.42 -6.86 -17.00
CA LEU A 121 -19.28 -7.40 -17.72
C LEU A 121 -18.13 -7.79 -16.78
N CYS A 122 -17.71 -6.87 -15.88
CA CYS A 122 -16.61 -7.12 -14.96
C CYS A 122 -16.93 -8.26 -14.00
N ASN A 123 -18.14 -8.28 -13.44
CA ASN A 123 -18.51 -9.30 -12.46
C ASN A 123 -18.66 -10.69 -13.12
N ALA A 124 -19.16 -10.78 -14.34
CA ALA A 124 -19.14 -12.03 -15.08
C ALA A 124 -17.71 -12.54 -15.31
N LYS A 125 -16.81 -11.63 -15.70
CA LYS A 125 -15.40 -11.96 -15.91
C LYS A 125 -14.70 -12.41 -14.62
N LEU A 126 -14.93 -11.74 -13.49
CA LEU A 126 -14.36 -12.09 -12.19
C LEU A 126 -14.76 -13.50 -11.69
N GLN A 127 -15.79 -14.13 -12.27
CA GLN A 127 -16.14 -15.50 -11.92
C GLN A 127 -15.27 -16.55 -12.67
N GLU A 128 -14.50 -16.14 -13.67
CA GLU A 128 -13.57 -17.03 -14.36
C GLU A 128 -12.37 -17.39 -13.45
N ASP A 129 -11.81 -18.58 -13.62
CA ASP A 129 -10.62 -19.02 -12.85
C ASP A 129 -9.37 -18.22 -13.22
N SER A 130 -9.34 -17.56 -14.36
CA SER A 130 -8.29 -16.65 -14.79
C SER A 130 -8.21 -15.34 -13.98
N MET A 131 -9.21 -15.04 -13.14
CA MET A 131 -9.38 -13.76 -12.45
C MET A 131 -9.17 -13.87 -10.91
N THR A 132 -8.44 -14.87 -10.47
CA THR A 132 -7.95 -14.92 -9.09
C THR A 132 -6.80 -13.94 -8.87
N VAL A 133 -6.47 -13.62 -7.61
CA VAL A 133 -5.37 -12.70 -7.25
C VAL A 133 -4.06 -13.12 -7.92
N ARG A 134 -3.69 -14.42 -7.82
CA ARG A 134 -2.45 -14.93 -8.43
C ARG A 134 -2.46 -14.82 -9.95
N ASN A 135 -3.59 -15.13 -10.59
CA ASN A 135 -3.70 -15.07 -12.04
C ASN A 135 -3.70 -13.63 -12.56
N LEU A 136 -4.29 -12.67 -11.84
CA LEU A 136 -4.20 -11.24 -12.17
C LEU A 136 -2.75 -10.73 -12.09
N ILE A 137 -2.00 -11.13 -11.06
CA ILE A 137 -0.59 -10.79 -10.92
C ILE A 137 0.22 -11.38 -12.09
N LYS A 138 0.02 -12.64 -12.44
CA LYS A 138 0.69 -13.29 -13.57
C LYS A 138 0.36 -12.66 -14.92
N GLN A 139 -0.92 -12.33 -15.16
CA GLN A 139 -1.36 -11.60 -16.36
C GLN A 139 -0.69 -10.24 -16.52
N SER A 140 -0.29 -9.62 -15.41
CA SER A 140 0.41 -8.33 -15.39
C SER A 140 1.91 -8.46 -15.71
N ASN A 141 2.44 -9.67 -15.97
CA ASN A 141 3.85 -9.96 -16.17
C ASN A 141 4.75 -9.53 -15.00
N VAL A 142 4.23 -9.67 -13.77
CA VAL A 142 4.96 -9.37 -12.53
C VAL A 142 5.76 -10.59 -12.09
N THR A 143 7.03 -10.40 -11.76
CA THR A 143 7.93 -11.47 -11.28
C THR A 143 8.35 -11.29 -9.83
N LEU A 144 8.24 -10.07 -9.32
CA LEU A 144 8.54 -9.74 -7.93
C LEU A 144 7.57 -8.67 -7.41
N ILE A 145 7.12 -8.85 -6.17
CA ILE A 145 6.28 -7.90 -5.43
C ILE A 145 6.96 -7.62 -4.09
N CYS A 146 7.13 -6.34 -3.74
CA CYS A 146 7.44 -5.92 -2.38
C CYS A 146 6.17 -5.30 -1.78
N THR A 147 5.67 -5.90 -0.71
CA THR A 147 4.50 -5.47 0.03
C THR A 147 4.82 -4.26 0.93
N THR A 148 3.94 -3.89 1.83
CA THR A 148 4.18 -2.78 2.77
C THR A 148 3.94 -3.31 4.18
N ASP A 149 5.02 -3.49 4.96
CA ASP A 149 4.98 -4.26 6.21
C ASP A 149 5.54 -3.47 7.38
N ASP A 150 4.90 -3.64 8.53
CA ASP A 150 5.27 -2.96 9.77
C ASP A 150 6.33 -3.78 10.53
N PRO A 151 7.30 -3.14 11.22
CA PRO A 151 8.28 -3.83 12.07
C PRO A 151 7.73 -4.90 13.01
N VAL A 152 6.48 -4.76 13.47
CA VAL A 152 5.87 -5.73 14.39
C VAL A 152 5.20 -6.91 13.70
N ASP A 153 5.11 -6.91 12.38
CA ASP A 153 4.44 -7.96 11.62
C ASP A 153 5.17 -9.31 11.70
N SER A 154 4.41 -10.39 11.75
CA SER A 154 4.95 -11.76 11.83
C SER A 154 5.56 -12.25 10.53
N LEU A 155 5.19 -11.64 9.41
CA LEU A 155 5.52 -12.05 8.04
C LEU A 155 5.15 -13.51 7.73
N GLU A 156 4.16 -14.07 8.41
CA GLU A 156 3.78 -15.47 8.26
C GLU A 156 3.33 -15.83 6.84
N TRP A 157 2.65 -14.91 6.17
CA TRP A 157 2.18 -15.12 4.80
C TRP A 157 3.32 -15.07 3.79
N HIS A 158 4.33 -14.22 4.00
CA HIS A 158 5.55 -14.22 3.19
C HIS A 158 6.31 -15.53 3.32
N LYS A 159 6.40 -16.08 4.53
CA LYS A 159 7.03 -17.37 4.76
C LYS A 159 6.29 -18.48 4.02
N LYS A 160 4.95 -18.53 4.15
CA LYS A 160 4.11 -19.52 3.45
C LYS A 160 4.25 -19.41 1.93
N LEU A 161 4.27 -18.18 1.39
CA LEU A 161 4.45 -17.93 -0.04
C LEU A 161 5.85 -18.32 -0.53
N ALA A 162 6.88 -18.13 0.29
CA ALA A 162 8.24 -18.54 -0.04
C ALA A 162 8.40 -20.09 -0.10
N GLU A 163 7.58 -20.82 0.62
CA GLU A 163 7.54 -22.30 0.63
C GLU A 163 6.60 -22.86 -0.45
N ASP A 164 5.73 -22.03 -1.05
CA ASP A 164 4.73 -22.44 -2.05
C ASP A 164 5.34 -22.52 -3.46
N THR A 165 5.53 -23.72 -3.95
CA THR A 165 6.08 -23.96 -5.30
C THR A 165 5.04 -23.83 -6.42
N THR A 166 3.78 -23.55 -6.12
CA THR A 166 2.70 -23.39 -7.11
C THR A 166 2.58 -21.97 -7.62
N PHE A 167 3.26 -21.01 -6.96
CA PHE A 167 3.30 -19.59 -7.34
C PHE A 167 4.75 -19.14 -7.52
N ASP A 168 5.08 -18.74 -8.73
CA ASP A 168 6.44 -18.44 -9.18
C ASP A 168 6.83 -16.95 -9.03
N VAL A 169 5.89 -16.08 -8.64
CA VAL A 169 6.16 -14.68 -8.34
C VAL A 169 6.73 -14.55 -6.93
N GLN A 170 7.86 -13.88 -6.79
CA GLN A 170 8.45 -13.61 -5.47
C GLN A 170 7.63 -12.53 -4.73
N VAL A 171 7.23 -12.84 -3.50
CA VAL A 171 6.53 -11.88 -2.63
C VAL A 171 7.41 -11.62 -1.40
N LEU A 172 7.99 -10.44 -1.35
CA LEU A 172 8.96 -10.02 -0.33
C LEU A 172 8.37 -8.91 0.54
N PRO A 173 8.74 -8.84 1.83
CA PRO A 173 8.33 -7.74 2.67
C PRO A 173 9.13 -6.46 2.34
N ALA A 174 8.51 -5.30 2.55
CA ALA A 174 9.19 -4.02 2.59
C ALA A 174 9.17 -3.45 4.02
N TRP A 175 10.27 -2.82 4.41
CA TRP A 175 10.42 -2.23 5.74
C TRP A 175 9.74 -0.86 5.82
N ARG A 176 8.66 -0.73 6.61
CA ARG A 176 7.93 0.54 6.80
C ARG A 176 7.70 0.86 8.28
N PRO A 177 8.64 1.51 8.96
CA PRO A 177 8.59 1.74 10.40
C PRO A 177 7.80 3.00 10.83
N ASP A 178 6.82 3.44 10.06
CA ASP A 178 6.10 4.70 10.28
C ASP A 178 5.46 4.83 11.66
N LYS A 179 4.94 3.73 12.23
CA LYS A 179 4.34 3.78 13.56
C LYS A 179 5.38 4.02 14.65
N ALA A 180 6.61 3.54 14.45
CA ALA A 180 7.71 3.85 15.37
C ALA A 180 8.17 5.30 15.25
N MET A 181 8.04 5.91 14.07
CA MET A 181 8.40 7.30 13.81
C MET A 181 7.38 8.31 14.39
N ASN A 182 6.13 7.92 14.54
CA ASN A 182 5.03 8.84 14.87
C ASN A 182 4.86 9.02 16.38
N VAL A 183 5.85 9.61 17.06
CA VAL A 183 5.89 9.82 18.51
C VAL A 183 4.74 10.70 19.04
N GLU A 184 4.19 11.56 18.18
CA GLU A 184 3.08 12.45 18.51
C GLU A 184 1.71 11.76 18.53
N LYS A 185 1.61 10.53 18.06
CA LYS A 185 0.34 9.81 17.97
C LYS A 185 -0.04 9.17 19.31
N PRO A 186 -1.33 9.18 19.70
CA PRO A 186 -1.79 8.54 20.93
C PRO A 186 -1.47 7.03 21.01
N THR A 187 -1.24 6.41 19.87
CA THR A 187 -0.95 4.98 19.75
C THR A 187 0.52 4.63 19.97
N PHE A 188 1.41 5.63 20.12
CA PHE A 188 2.86 5.41 20.18
C PHE A 188 3.27 4.49 21.35
N ALA A 189 2.80 4.75 22.57
CA ALA A 189 3.16 3.92 23.73
C ALA A 189 2.74 2.45 23.54
N ALA A 190 1.50 2.20 23.11
CA ALA A 190 0.99 0.85 22.83
C ALA A 190 1.78 0.15 21.72
N TYR A 191 2.24 0.91 20.72
CA TYR A 191 3.08 0.39 19.65
C TYR A 191 4.48 0.02 20.16
N MET A 192 5.10 0.84 21.02
CA MET A 192 6.38 0.51 21.64
C MET A 192 6.33 -0.76 22.51
N ASP A 193 5.20 -0.99 23.19
CA ASP A 193 4.95 -2.26 23.91
C ASP A 193 4.91 -3.47 22.95
N GLN A 194 4.27 -3.33 21.79
CA GLN A 194 4.25 -4.39 20.77
C GLN A 194 5.65 -4.63 20.21
N LEU A 195 6.36 -3.56 19.83
CA LEU A 195 7.72 -3.64 19.32
C LEU A 195 8.66 -4.31 20.33
N SER A 196 8.55 -3.94 21.61
CA SER A 196 9.33 -4.56 22.69
C SER A 196 9.10 -6.07 22.76
N LYS A 197 7.84 -6.52 22.65
CA LYS A 197 7.49 -7.95 22.70
C LYS A 197 8.07 -8.73 21.53
N VAL A 198 7.94 -8.20 20.29
CA VAL A 198 8.38 -8.93 19.09
C VAL A 198 9.89 -8.85 18.87
N SER A 199 10.56 -7.80 19.35
CA SER A 199 12.01 -7.64 19.25
C SER A 199 12.79 -8.29 20.38
N GLY A 200 12.13 -8.56 21.53
CA GLY A 200 12.78 -9.02 22.76
C GLY A 200 13.58 -7.94 23.48
N VAL A 201 13.41 -6.66 23.11
CA VAL A 201 14.10 -5.51 23.73
C VAL A 201 13.07 -4.56 24.33
N GLU A 202 13.14 -4.27 25.61
CA GLU A 202 12.28 -3.28 26.25
C GLU A 202 12.66 -1.87 25.79
N VAL A 203 11.73 -1.22 25.06
CA VAL A 203 11.95 0.15 24.55
C VAL A 203 11.66 1.16 25.66
N LYS A 204 12.68 1.90 26.07
CA LYS A 204 12.60 2.93 27.12
C LYS A 204 13.33 4.24 26.76
N ASP A 205 14.21 4.20 25.77
CA ASP A 205 15.04 5.30 25.29
C ASP A 205 15.40 5.08 23.81
N PHE A 206 16.12 6.03 23.22
CA PHE A 206 16.50 5.95 21.81
C PHE A 206 17.46 4.80 21.49
N ALA A 207 18.35 4.47 22.42
CA ALA A 207 19.30 3.37 22.26
C ALA A 207 18.56 2.03 22.18
N SER A 208 17.66 1.76 23.13
CA SER A 208 16.84 0.55 23.14
C SER A 208 15.86 0.48 21.98
N LEU A 209 15.31 1.63 21.52
CA LEU A 209 14.49 1.67 20.30
C LEU A 209 15.29 1.27 19.06
N LYS A 210 16.51 1.82 18.90
CA LYS A 210 17.41 1.44 17.79
C LYS A 210 17.74 -0.06 17.82
N GLU A 211 18.01 -0.62 19.00
CA GLU A 211 18.28 -2.04 19.16
C GLU A 211 17.05 -2.89 18.77
N ALA A 212 15.86 -2.52 19.27
CA ALA A 212 14.62 -3.20 18.93
C ALA A 212 14.35 -3.19 17.42
N LEU A 213 14.49 -2.04 16.78
CA LEU A 213 14.31 -1.91 15.33
C LEU A 213 15.36 -2.72 14.55
N LYS A 214 16.62 -2.71 15.00
CA LYS A 214 17.68 -3.50 14.37
C LYS A 214 17.38 -5.00 14.41
N ASN A 215 16.93 -5.52 15.56
CA ASN A 215 16.52 -6.93 15.67
C ASN A 215 15.40 -7.26 14.70
N ARG A 216 14.46 -6.33 14.49
CA ARG A 216 13.39 -6.51 13.49
C ARG A 216 13.89 -6.37 12.06
N MET A 217 14.82 -5.46 11.76
CA MET A 217 15.47 -5.38 10.45
C MET A 217 16.21 -6.68 10.10
N ASP A 218 16.91 -7.27 11.07
CA ASP A 218 17.60 -8.55 10.89
C ASP A 218 16.59 -9.68 10.58
N PHE A 219 15.43 -9.69 11.25
CA PHE A 219 14.34 -10.60 10.93
C PHE A 219 13.79 -10.37 9.52
N PHE A 220 13.50 -9.12 9.13
CA PHE A 220 13.04 -8.78 7.78
C PHE A 220 14.07 -9.16 6.72
N THR A 221 15.35 -8.93 6.98
CA THR A 221 16.45 -9.34 6.10
C THR A 221 16.48 -10.86 5.92
N SER A 222 16.23 -11.63 6.99
CA SER A 222 16.14 -13.09 6.90
C SER A 222 14.98 -13.55 6.02
N MET A 223 13.94 -12.71 5.87
CA MET A 223 12.80 -12.89 4.96
C MET A 223 13.02 -12.26 3.58
N LYS A 224 14.27 -11.91 3.25
CA LYS A 224 14.72 -11.31 1.98
C LYS A 224 14.18 -9.90 1.72
N CYS A 225 13.82 -9.16 2.75
CA CYS A 225 13.51 -7.73 2.62
C CYS A 225 14.72 -6.99 2.04
N CYS A 226 14.51 -6.20 1.00
CA CYS A 226 15.56 -5.46 0.29
C CYS A 226 15.17 -4.00 -0.01
N VAL A 227 14.00 -3.57 0.42
CA VAL A 227 13.49 -2.20 0.22
C VAL A 227 12.93 -1.63 1.51
N SER A 228 13.01 -0.30 1.65
CA SER A 228 12.35 0.45 2.70
C SER A 228 11.40 1.48 2.09
N ASP A 229 10.34 1.79 2.82
CA ASP A 229 9.31 2.74 2.44
C ASP A 229 8.88 3.57 3.65
N HIS A 230 8.66 4.87 3.46
CA HIS A 230 8.31 5.80 4.53
C HIS A 230 7.23 6.79 4.08
N ALA A 231 6.16 6.93 4.87
CA ALA A 231 5.14 7.94 4.64
C ALA A 231 5.58 9.28 5.24
N LEU A 232 6.23 10.10 4.43
CA LEU A 232 6.68 11.42 4.80
C LEU A 232 5.87 12.49 4.07
N GLU A 233 5.32 13.46 4.81
CA GLU A 233 4.67 14.64 4.21
C GLU A 233 5.70 15.59 3.60
N TYR A 234 6.90 15.67 4.19
CA TYR A 234 8.05 16.46 3.73
C TYR A 234 9.31 15.95 4.43
N VAL A 235 10.47 16.32 3.91
CA VAL A 235 11.77 16.00 4.52
C VAL A 235 12.04 16.97 5.66
N MET A 236 11.94 16.50 6.92
CA MET A 236 12.27 17.28 8.09
C MET A 236 13.78 17.19 8.38
N TYR A 237 14.36 18.27 8.89
CA TYR A 237 15.73 18.28 9.39
C TYR A 237 15.88 19.28 10.54
N VAL A 238 15.68 18.81 11.76
CA VAL A 238 15.86 19.52 13.01
C VAL A 238 16.72 18.65 13.92
N PRO A 239 18.07 18.74 13.82
CA PRO A 239 18.98 17.92 14.62
C PRO A 239 18.75 18.08 16.12
N ALA A 240 18.91 16.99 16.86
CA ALA A 240 18.74 16.95 18.30
C ALA A 240 19.85 16.12 18.95
N THR A 241 20.12 16.41 20.24
CA THR A 241 21.00 15.58 21.04
C THR A 241 20.27 14.30 21.48
N GLU A 242 21.02 13.27 21.84
CA GLU A 242 20.44 12.01 22.34
C GLU A 242 19.62 12.25 23.64
N ASP A 243 20.03 13.17 24.51
CA ASP A 243 19.28 13.53 25.71
C ASP A 243 17.92 14.17 25.37
N GLU A 244 17.86 15.04 24.35
CA GLU A 244 16.60 15.63 23.89
C GLU A 244 15.66 14.56 23.32
N VAL A 245 16.19 13.65 22.50
CA VAL A 245 15.41 12.54 21.91
C VAL A 245 14.88 11.62 23.01
N ASN A 246 15.72 11.29 24.01
CA ASN A 246 15.31 10.46 25.14
C ASN A 246 14.20 11.11 25.97
N ALA A 247 14.27 12.42 26.17
CA ALA A 247 13.21 13.17 26.87
C ALA A 247 11.89 13.13 26.07
N ILE A 248 11.94 13.23 24.74
CA ILE A 248 10.78 13.15 23.86
C ILE A 248 10.17 11.73 23.89
N ILE A 249 10.99 10.69 23.81
CA ILE A 249 10.54 9.30 23.92
C ILE A 249 9.84 9.07 25.27
N ALA A 250 10.44 9.56 26.38
CA ALA A 250 9.87 9.40 27.70
C ALA A 250 8.47 10.06 27.83
N LYS A 251 8.24 11.20 27.18
CA LYS A 251 6.91 11.82 27.05
C LYS A 251 5.95 10.96 26.23
N GLY A 252 6.39 10.52 25.06
CA GLY A 252 5.58 9.68 24.17
C GLY A 252 5.14 8.37 24.84
N LEU A 253 6.01 7.71 25.58
CA LEU A 253 5.71 6.49 26.33
C LEU A 253 4.69 6.72 27.45
N LYS A 254 4.62 7.93 28.01
CA LYS A 254 3.62 8.31 29.02
C LYS A 254 2.30 8.82 28.41
N GLY A 255 2.23 8.97 27.09
CA GLY A 255 1.08 9.58 26.41
C GLY A 255 0.96 11.09 26.66
N GLU A 256 2.06 11.76 27.03
CA GLU A 256 2.10 13.21 27.19
C GLU A 256 2.12 13.90 25.83
N ALA A 257 1.64 15.15 25.79
CA ALA A 257 1.59 15.93 24.56
C ALA A 257 3.02 16.21 24.04
N ILE A 258 3.23 15.95 22.75
CA ILE A 258 4.48 16.24 22.02
C ILE A 258 4.28 17.52 21.23
N SER A 259 5.16 18.51 21.41
CA SER A 259 5.14 19.74 20.61
C SER A 259 5.63 19.47 19.18
N ARG A 260 5.30 20.38 18.25
CA ARG A 260 5.76 20.27 16.86
C ARG A 260 7.29 20.24 16.73
N GLU A 261 7.99 21.01 17.57
CA GLU A 261 9.46 21.03 17.59
C GLU A 261 10.02 19.67 18.06
N GLU A 262 9.48 19.13 19.15
CA GLU A 262 9.86 17.80 19.65
C GLU A 262 9.61 16.70 18.63
N GLU A 263 8.44 16.73 17.97
CA GLU A 263 8.11 15.81 16.88
C GLU A 263 9.17 15.85 15.77
N LEU A 264 9.53 17.05 15.30
CA LEU A 264 10.52 17.22 14.24
C LEU A 264 11.91 16.76 14.64
N LYS A 265 12.34 17.04 15.88
CA LYS A 265 13.61 16.55 16.45
C LYS A 265 13.66 15.03 16.47
N TYR A 266 12.63 14.40 17.03
CA TYR A 266 12.57 12.94 17.10
C TYR A 266 12.54 12.30 15.69
N LYS A 267 11.68 12.78 14.80
CA LYS A 267 11.57 12.24 13.43
C LYS A 267 12.87 12.43 12.64
N THR A 268 13.61 13.52 12.86
CA THR A 268 14.91 13.74 12.22
C THR A 268 15.92 12.66 12.64
N GLU A 269 16.11 12.47 13.95
CA GLU A 269 17.07 11.48 14.45
C GLU A 269 16.65 10.04 14.13
N PHE A 270 15.34 9.78 14.13
CA PHE A 270 14.78 8.50 13.68
C PHE A 270 15.13 8.22 12.21
N MET A 271 14.86 9.16 11.31
CA MET A 271 15.12 9.00 9.88
C MET A 271 16.63 8.95 9.54
N LEU A 272 17.48 9.57 10.35
CA LEU A 272 18.94 9.44 10.19
C LEU A 272 19.47 8.07 10.62
N PHE A 273 18.70 7.36 11.45
CA PHE A 273 19.03 6.01 11.88
C PHE A 273 18.54 4.95 10.89
N VAL A 274 17.30 5.03 10.40
CA VAL A 274 16.73 4.03 9.50
C VAL A 274 17.10 4.28 8.04
#